data_bffa85203f8663bc02de89eab9e71c7b
#
_entry.id   bffa85203f8663bc02de89eab9e71c7b
#
_cell.length_a   1.000
_cell.length_b   1.000
_cell.length_c   1.000
_cell.angle_alpha   90.00
_cell.angle_beta   90.00
_cell.angle_gamma   90.00
#
_symmetry.space_group_name_H-M   'P 1'
#
loop_
_entity.id
_entity.type
_entity.pdbx_description
1 polymer ?
#
loop_
_entity_poly.entity_id
_entity_poly.type
_entity_poly.pdbx_seq_one_letter_code
_entity_poly.pdbx_strand_id
1 'polypeptide(L)'
;HQLTHDEPDPQPEVHRIVLQCVAAYARQVEALRNIQEGAGTLLDSCAVLGTSDVSLGKTHALDEFPILIAGSCGGRLKSGIHYRSPGAENTSKVMLSIIRATGVNAPSFGAEGGFVSDGLSAIEV
;
A
#
# COMPACT_ATOMS: atom_id res chain seq x y z
N HIS A 1 -8.82 -14.38 11.10
CA HIS A 1 -8.25 -13.81 12.34
C HIS A 1 -7.81 -14.91 13.30
N GLN A 2 -8.73 -15.77 13.78
CA GLN A 2 -8.39 -16.82 14.76
C GLN A 2 -7.22 -17.70 14.30
N LEU A 3 -7.19 -18.09 13.02
CA LEU A 3 -6.11 -18.90 12.44
C LEU A 3 -4.72 -18.26 12.60
N THR A 4 -4.61 -16.92 12.50
CA THR A 4 -3.33 -16.23 12.66
C THR A 4 -2.76 -16.33 14.09
N HIS A 5 -3.61 -16.61 15.07
CA HIS A 5 -3.20 -16.81 16.46
C HIS A 5 -2.92 -18.29 16.76
N ASP A 6 -3.73 -19.18 16.22
CA ASP A 6 -3.73 -20.60 16.61
C ASP A 6 -2.76 -21.46 15.81
N GLU A 7 -2.49 -21.08 14.53
CA GLU A 7 -1.62 -21.88 13.69
C GLU A 7 -0.15 -21.79 14.16
N PRO A 8 0.52 -22.92 14.43
CA PRO A 8 1.93 -22.90 14.80
C PRO A 8 2.81 -22.46 13.63
N ASP A 9 3.96 -21.86 13.95
CA ASP A 9 4.94 -21.47 12.94
C ASP A 9 5.44 -22.70 12.15
N PRO A 10 5.66 -22.56 10.82
CA PRO A 10 5.72 -21.34 10.01
C PRO A 10 4.38 -20.86 9.42
N GLN A 11 3.24 -21.24 9.93
CA GLN A 11 1.90 -20.81 9.53
C GLN A 11 1.56 -21.02 8.02
N PRO A 12 1.59 -22.26 7.52
CA PRO A 12 1.42 -22.53 6.09
C PRO A 12 0.02 -22.18 5.55
N GLU A 13 -1.04 -22.34 6.36
CA GLU A 13 -2.40 -21.98 5.94
C GLU A 13 -2.60 -20.46 5.91
N VAL A 14 -2.08 -19.74 6.90
CA VAL A 14 -2.05 -18.26 6.88
C VAL A 14 -1.30 -17.79 5.63
N HIS A 15 -0.12 -18.35 5.35
CA HIS A 15 0.65 -18.02 4.15
C HIS A 15 -0.16 -18.27 2.86
N ARG A 16 -0.86 -19.40 2.76
CA ARG A 16 -1.71 -19.72 1.61
C ARG A 16 -2.83 -18.68 1.42
N ILE A 17 -3.43 -18.19 2.50
CA ILE A 17 -4.45 -17.14 2.46
C ILE A 17 -3.84 -15.81 1.99
N VAL A 18 -2.66 -15.44 2.50
CA VAL A 18 -1.94 -14.25 2.06
C VAL A 18 -1.67 -14.28 0.56
N LEU A 19 -1.21 -15.43 0.02
CA LEU A 19 -1.01 -15.60 -1.42
C LEU A 19 -2.31 -15.41 -2.22
N GLN A 20 -3.46 -15.88 -1.71
CA GLN A 20 -4.75 -15.64 -2.35
C GLN A 20 -5.14 -14.17 -2.35
N CYS A 21 -4.89 -13.44 -1.25
CA CYS A 21 -5.13 -12.00 -1.18
C CYS A 21 -4.25 -11.22 -2.17
N VAL A 22 -2.96 -11.54 -2.24
CA VAL A 22 -2.04 -10.93 -3.21
C VAL A 22 -2.45 -11.24 -4.65
N ALA A 23 -2.89 -12.47 -4.93
CA ALA A 23 -3.41 -12.83 -6.24
C ALA A 23 -4.72 -12.09 -6.59
N ALA A 24 -5.58 -11.82 -5.61
CA ALA A 24 -6.78 -11.00 -5.82
C ALA A 24 -6.41 -9.54 -6.13
N TYR A 25 -5.46 -8.97 -5.40
CA TYR A 25 -4.90 -7.64 -5.69
C TYR A 25 -4.33 -7.57 -7.11
N ALA A 26 -3.51 -8.56 -7.51
CA ALA A 26 -2.93 -8.61 -8.85
C ALA A 26 -4.01 -8.64 -9.95
N ARG A 27 -5.09 -9.43 -9.78
CA ARG A 27 -6.22 -9.45 -10.72
C ARG A 27 -6.93 -8.10 -10.81
N GLN A 28 -7.09 -7.39 -9.69
CA GLN A 28 -7.67 -6.04 -9.70
C GLN A 28 -6.78 -5.06 -10.48
N VAL A 29 -5.48 -5.08 -10.25
CA VAL A 29 -4.50 -4.25 -10.98
C VAL A 29 -4.54 -4.58 -12.48
N GLU A 30 -4.57 -5.85 -12.85
CA GLU A 30 -4.69 -6.29 -14.25
C GLU A 30 -6.00 -5.80 -14.89
N ALA A 31 -7.12 -5.89 -14.19
CA ALA A 31 -8.39 -5.39 -14.69
C ALA A 31 -8.33 -3.88 -15.02
N LEU A 32 -7.75 -3.07 -14.13
CA LEU A 32 -7.59 -1.63 -14.36
C LEU A 32 -6.62 -1.33 -15.50
N ARG A 33 -5.55 -2.12 -15.63
CA ARG A 33 -4.59 -2.01 -16.74
C ARG A 33 -5.23 -2.33 -18.10
N ASN A 34 -6.22 -3.21 -18.14
CA ASN A 34 -6.91 -3.60 -19.38
C ASN A 34 -8.03 -2.63 -19.80
N ILE A 35 -8.35 -1.62 -18.98
CA ILE A 35 -9.33 -0.58 -19.34
C ILE A 35 -8.58 0.59 -19.99
N GLN A 36 -8.90 0.85 -21.26
CA GLN A 36 -8.32 1.98 -22.00
C GLN A 36 -8.89 3.30 -21.48
N GLU A 37 -8.01 4.26 -21.21
CA GLU A 37 -8.34 5.63 -20.82
C GLU A 37 -7.46 6.62 -21.59
N GLY A 38 -8.03 7.29 -22.58
CA GLY A 38 -7.28 8.19 -23.46
C GLY A 38 -6.14 7.46 -24.18
N ALA A 39 -4.90 7.95 -24.03
CA ALA A 39 -3.69 7.34 -24.60
C ALA A 39 -3.05 6.27 -23.71
N GLY A 40 -3.56 6.10 -22.49
CA GLY A 40 -3.07 5.15 -21.50
C GLY A 40 -4.16 4.19 -21.02
N THR A 41 -4.03 3.74 -19.81
CA THR A 41 -4.97 2.83 -19.14
C THR A 41 -5.53 3.48 -17.87
N LEU A 42 -6.65 2.97 -17.36
CA LEU A 42 -7.23 3.45 -16.11
C LEU A 42 -6.24 3.30 -14.95
N LEU A 43 -5.37 2.30 -14.97
CA LEU A 43 -4.33 2.12 -13.97
C LEU A 43 -3.35 3.30 -13.92
N ASP A 44 -3.04 3.92 -15.04
CA ASP A 44 -2.12 5.07 -15.10
C ASP A 44 -2.66 6.27 -14.33
N SER A 45 -3.99 6.43 -14.29
CA SER A 45 -4.68 7.52 -13.56
C SER A 45 -4.98 7.18 -12.10
N CYS A 46 -4.80 5.92 -11.68
CA CYS A 46 -5.13 5.43 -10.34
C CYS A 46 -3.91 5.29 -9.44
N ALA A 47 -4.18 5.15 -8.14
CA ALA A 47 -3.32 4.46 -7.16
C ALA A 47 -4.14 3.36 -6.49
N VAL A 48 -3.75 2.12 -6.70
CA VAL A 48 -4.37 0.95 -6.06
C VAL A 48 -3.51 0.56 -4.88
N LEU A 49 -4.06 0.72 -3.67
CA LEU A 49 -3.38 0.41 -2.42
C LEU A 49 -3.69 -1.02 -2.00
N GLY A 50 -2.65 -1.83 -1.78
CA GLY A 50 -2.73 -3.13 -1.11
C GLY A 50 -1.94 -3.06 0.20
N THR A 51 -2.58 -3.38 1.30
CA THR A 51 -1.96 -3.37 2.62
C THR A 51 -2.68 -4.33 3.57
N SER A 52 -2.19 -4.44 4.79
CA SER A 52 -2.80 -5.17 5.89
C SER A 52 -3.08 -4.21 7.04
N ASP A 53 -3.82 -4.64 8.04
CA ASP A 53 -4.01 -3.92 9.30
C ASP A 53 -2.84 -4.16 10.29
N VAL A 54 -2.08 -5.25 10.09
CA VAL A 54 -0.89 -5.60 10.88
C VAL A 54 0.16 -6.26 9.98
N SER A 55 1.42 -6.24 10.38
CA SER A 55 2.51 -6.94 9.68
C SER A 55 2.59 -8.42 10.08
N LEU A 56 2.33 -8.73 11.34
CA LEU A 56 2.29 -10.10 11.87
C LEU A 56 1.00 -10.31 12.66
N GLY A 57 0.07 -11.11 12.11
CA GLY A 57 -1.25 -11.34 12.69
C GLY A 57 -1.22 -11.98 14.08
N LYS A 58 -0.21 -12.82 14.38
CA LYS A 58 -0.08 -13.53 15.66
C LYS A 58 0.13 -12.59 16.85
N THR A 59 0.88 -11.50 16.66
CA THR A 59 1.24 -10.55 17.72
C THR A 59 0.63 -9.17 17.52
N HIS A 60 -0.08 -8.95 16.40
CA HIS A 60 -0.57 -7.65 15.96
C HIS A 60 0.58 -6.60 15.81
N ALA A 61 1.76 -7.08 15.40
CA ALA A 61 2.89 -6.20 15.18
C ALA A 61 2.64 -5.22 14.03
N LEU A 62 3.24 -4.04 14.11
CA LEU A 62 3.18 -3.00 13.09
C LEU A 62 4.56 -2.71 12.47
N ASP A 63 5.59 -3.41 12.94
CA ASP A 63 6.95 -3.31 12.39
C ASP A 63 6.99 -3.90 10.97
N GLU A 64 7.83 -3.36 10.10
CA GLU A 64 7.98 -3.84 8.72
C GLU A 64 6.63 -3.90 7.96
N PHE A 65 5.82 -2.88 8.14
CA PHE A 65 4.44 -2.83 7.65
C PHE A 65 4.39 -2.89 6.12
N PRO A 66 3.68 -3.88 5.53
CA PRO A 66 3.69 -4.09 4.09
C PRO A 66 2.72 -3.15 3.37
N ILE A 67 3.22 -2.44 2.36
CA ILE A 67 2.40 -1.57 1.50
C ILE A 67 2.76 -1.84 0.03
N LEU A 68 1.74 -2.13 -0.78
CA LEU A 68 1.84 -2.23 -2.22
C LEU A 68 1.08 -1.07 -2.86
N ILE A 69 1.65 -0.42 -3.86
CA ILE A 69 0.98 0.61 -4.64
C ILE A 69 1.16 0.27 -6.12
N ALA A 70 0.05 0.15 -6.85
CA ALA A 70 0.06 0.02 -8.29
C ALA A 70 -0.65 1.22 -8.94
N GLY A 71 -0.11 1.67 -10.08
CA GLY A 71 -0.54 2.90 -10.73
C GLY A 71 0.32 4.10 -10.32
N SER A 72 0.16 5.20 -11.02
CA SER A 72 1.03 6.37 -10.86
C SER A 72 0.27 7.68 -10.60
N CYS A 73 -1.06 7.67 -10.50
CA CYS A 73 -1.88 8.87 -10.40
C CYS A 73 -1.50 9.92 -11.47
N GLY A 74 -1.43 9.50 -12.74
CA GLY A 74 -1.04 10.38 -13.83
C GLY A 74 0.43 10.82 -13.77
N GLY A 75 1.32 9.97 -13.28
CA GLY A 75 2.76 10.23 -13.17
C GLY A 75 3.18 10.99 -11.93
N ARG A 76 2.31 11.16 -10.93
CA ARG A 76 2.62 11.86 -9.68
C ARG A 76 3.22 10.96 -8.60
N LEU A 77 3.15 9.65 -8.79
CA LEU A 77 3.81 8.66 -7.95
C LEU A 77 4.86 7.90 -8.77
N LYS A 78 6.00 7.67 -8.16
CA LYS A 78 7.04 6.81 -8.74
C LYS A 78 6.58 5.36 -8.77
N SER A 79 6.94 4.64 -9.82
CA SER A 79 6.68 3.21 -9.98
C SER A 79 7.98 2.42 -10.14
N GLY A 80 7.90 1.10 -10.03
CA GLY A 80 9.05 0.21 -10.21
C GLY A 80 10.11 0.32 -9.12
N ILE A 81 9.75 0.79 -7.94
CA ILE A 81 10.65 0.92 -6.80
C ILE A 81 10.29 -0.07 -5.68
N HIS A 82 11.30 -0.46 -4.93
CA HIS A 82 11.15 -1.10 -3.63
C HIS A 82 11.81 -0.19 -2.59
N TYR A 83 11.04 0.20 -1.59
CA TYR A 83 11.50 1.07 -0.53
C TYR A 83 11.29 0.42 0.84
N ARG A 84 12.35 0.35 1.63
CA ARG A 84 12.31 0.00 3.04
C ARG A 84 12.79 1.20 3.83
N SER A 85 11.95 1.73 4.71
CA SER A 85 12.27 2.93 5.48
C SER A 85 13.47 2.68 6.41
N PRO A 86 14.58 3.40 6.26
CA PRO A 86 15.75 3.23 7.15
C PRO A 86 15.53 3.81 8.55
N GLY A 87 14.55 4.70 8.70
CA GLY A 87 14.25 5.42 9.93
C GLY A 87 12.92 5.07 10.56
N ALA A 88 12.28 3.95 10.15
CA ALA A 88 10.95 3.55 10.63
C ALA A 88 9.92 4.70 10.48
N GLU A 89 9.85 5.31 9.30
CA GLU A 89 8.95 6.41 9.02
C GLU A 89 7.48 6.00 9.20
N ASN A 90 6.67 6.95 9.62
CA ASN A 90 5.24 6.73 9.81
C ASN A 90 4.56 6.37 8.47
N THR A 91 3.81 5.27 8.45
CA THR A 91 3.06 4.81 7.26
C THR A 91 2.01 5.80 6.78
N SER A 92 1.54 6.71 7.64
CA SER A 92 0.65 7.82 7.28
C SER A 92 1.25 8.73 6.20
N LYS A 93 2.58 8.80 6.07
CA LYS A 93 3.25 9.54 4.98
C LYS A 93 2.88 8.98 3.61
N VAL A 94 2.75 7.66 3.49
CA VAL A 94 2.31 7.01 2.25
C VAL A 94 0.88 7.42 1.91
N MET A 95 -0.02 7.44 2.91
CA MET A 95 -1.41 7.86 2.71
C MET A 95 -1.49 9.31 2.27
N LEU A 96 -0.73 10.20 2.91
CA LEU A 96 -0.68 11.62 2.54
C LEU A 96 -0.15 11.81 1.12
N SER A 97 0.90 11.07 0.73
CA SER A 97 1.43 11.12 -0.64
C SER A 97 0.39 10.66 -1.67
N ILE A 98 -0.33 9.57 -1.41
CA ILE A 98 -1.41 9.09 -2.30
C ILE A 98 -2.51 10.14 -2.42
N ILE A 99 -2.99 10.72 -1.31
CA ILE A 99 -4.02 11.76 -1.31
C ILE A 99 -3.58 12.97 -2.16
N ARG A 100 -2.35 13.43 -1.97
CA ARG A 100 -1.79 14.54 -2.77
C ARG A 100 -1.65 14.18 -4.24
N ALA A 101 -1.24 12.96 -4.55
CA ALA A 101 -1.13 12.47 -5.92
C ALA A 101 -2.48 12.44 -6.66
N THR A 102 -3.61 12.23 -5.95
CA THR A 102 -4.95 12.36 -6.55
C THR A 102 -5.37 13.81 -6.82
N GLY A 103 -4.55 14.80 -6.48
CA GLY A 103 -4.82 16.22 -6.70
C GLY A 103 -5.46 16.93 -5.50
N VAL A 104 -5.66 16.26 -4.40
CA VAL A 104 -6.17 16.87 -3.17
C VAL A 104 -5.03 17.59 -2.44
N ASN A 105 -5.18 18.90 -2.21
CA ASN A 105 -4.21 19.68 -1.44
C ASN A 105 -4.40 19.46 0.07
N ALA A 106 -4.03 18.26 0.55
CA ALA A 106 -4.10 17.92 1.96
C ALA A 106 -2.85 18.43 2.70
N PRO A 107 -2.99 19.28 3.74
CA PRO A 107 -1.86 19.77 4.52
C PRO A 107 -1.28 18.68 5.44
N SER A 108 -2.09 17.72 5.85
CA SER A 108 -1.71 16.68 6.81
C SER A 108 -2.61 15.45 6.67
N PHE A 109 -2.21 14.35 7.30
CA PHE A 109 -3.00 13.13 7.42
C PHE A 109 -2.76 12.47 8.78
N GLY A 110 -3.78 11.76 9.29
CA GLY A 110 -3.70 11.03 10.55
C GLY A 110 -4.00 11.88 11.78
N ALA A 111 -3.90 11.25 12.95
CA ALA A 111 -4.10 11.86 14.24
C ALA A 111 -3.13 11.26 15.26
N GLU A 112 -2.92 11.96 16.37
CA GLU A 112 -2.04 11.49 17.47
C GLU A 112 -0.66 11.01 16.95
N GLY A 113 -0.24 9.81 17.32
CA GLY A 113 1.01 9.20 16.84
C GLY A 113 1.06 8.89 15.34
N GLY A 114 -0.11 8.89 14.67
CA GLY A 114 -0.21 8.72 13.22
C GLY A 114 -0.25 10.05 12.44
N PHE A 115 -0.15 11.21 13.10
CA PHE A 115 -0.19 12.51 12.43
C PHE A 115 1.10 12.76 11.64
N VAL A 116 0.94 13.21 10.39
CA VAL A 116 2.04 13.66 9.52
C VAL A 116 1.61 14.89 8.72
N SER A 117 2.56 15.78 8.44
CA SER A 117 2.38 16.95 7.56
C SER A 117 3.24 16.90 6.29
N ASP A 118 4.11 15.90 6.19
CA ASP A 118 4.94 15.61 5.03
C ASP A 118 4.59 14.22 4.46
N GLY A 119 4.68 14.09 3.14
CA GLY A 119 4.52 12.83 2.44
C GLY A 119 5.81 11.99 2.48
N LEU A 120 5.76 10.82 1.86
CA LEU A 120 6.93 9.96 1.68
C LEU A 120 7.65 10.32 0.38
N SER A 121 8.68 11.14 0.45
CA SER A 121 9.43 11.65 -0.72
C SER A 121 10.02 10.54 -1.61
N ALA A 122 10.24 9.34 -1.04
CA ALA A 122 10.71 8.19 -1.81
C ALA A 122 9.75 7.78 -2.93
N ILE A 123 8.43 7.99 -2.78
CA ILE A 123 7.41 7.62 -3.76
C ILE A 123 6.84 8.82 -4.54
N GLU A 124 7.12 10.04 -4.14
CA GLU A 124 6.67 11.27 -4.80
C GLU A 124 7.58 11.63 -5.99
N VAL A 125 6.99 12.16 -7.08
CA VAL A 125 7.72 12.67 -8.27
C VAL A 125 8.00 14.15 -8.13
#